data_e98183814ce4217ef8f01feb7e46bf24
#
_entry.id   e98183814ce4217ef8f01feb7e46bf24
#
_cell.length_a   1.000
_cell.length_b   1.000
_cell.length_c   1.000
_cell.angle_alpha   90.00
_cell.angle_beta   90.00
_cell.angle_gamma   90.00
#
_symmetry.space_group_name_H-M   'P 1'
#
loop_
_entity.id
_entity.type
_entity.pdbx_description
1 polymer ?
#
loop_
_entity_poly.entity_id
_entity_poly.type
_entity_poly.pdbx_seq_one_letter_code
_entity_poly.pdbx_strand_id
1 'polypeptide(L)'
;MLTIDKWGRKPLLLIGLTGVVISMSICTYGFKQATYQVQQTAINEIQQDAPSVAIKLTPLTNDIYYSDVEFKRTLKTTLTSDEYDAYQQPLLTSSINMNAPLVLFGIIAFVASFAMSLGPVMWAMLAEIFPNQTRALAISLVGMVNSLTSFLVQVVFPWELANLGAAATFAIYGVFALVSLILVAKFFPETKGRTLEEITEEFERSA
;
A
#
# COMPACT_ATOMS: atom_id res chain seq x y z
N MET A 1 -20.55 10.57 -9.19
CA MET A 1 -21.45 11.51 -8.49
C MET A 1 -22.76 10.86 -8.03
N LEU A 2 -23.44 10.04 -8.82
CA LEU A 2 -24.75 9.44 -8.45
C LEU A 2 -24.75 8.56 -7.16
N THR A 3 -23.63 8.02 -6.75
CA THR A 3 -23.52 7.13 -5.56
C THR A 3 -23.40 7.90 -4.26
N ILE A 4 -22.71 9.04 -4.27
CA ILE A 4 -22.44 9.88 -3.09
C ILE A 4 -23.77 10.46 -2.54
N ASP A 5 -24.66 10.89 -3.43
CA ASP A 5 -25.95 11.50 -3.04
C ASP A 5 -26.98 10.47 -2.57
N LYS A 6 -26.82 9.19 -3.00
CA LYS A 6 -27.75 8.12 -2.61
C LYS A 6 -27.39 7.47 -1.28
N TRP A 7 -26.10 7.18 -1.03
CA TRP A 7 -25.66 6.36 0.10
C TRP A 7 -25.18 7.17 1.31
N GLY A 8 -24.83 8.43 1.12
CA GLY A 8 -24.22 9.26 2.16
C GLY A 8 -22.68 9.20 2.13
N ARG A 9 -22.06 10.20 2.75
CA ARG A 9 -20.60 10.36 2.71
C ARG A 9 -19.90 9.36 3.65
N LYS A 10 -20.38 9.27 4.90
CA LYS A 10 -19.79 8.37 5.92
C LYS A 10 -19.90 6.88 5.54
N PRO A 11 -21.06 6.33 5.14
CA PRO A 11 -21.16 4.94 4.71
C PRO A 11 -20.23 4.61 3.54
N LEU A 12 -20.09 5.53 2.56
CA LEU A 12 -19.24 5.33 1.42
C LEU A 12 -17.75 5.30 1.81
N LEU A 13 -17.31 6.15 2.74
CA LEU A 13 -15.97 6.12 3.32
C LEU A 13 -15.72 4.81 4.07
N LEU A 14 -16.67 4.34 4.87
CA LEU A 14 -16.54 3.09 5.61
C LEU A 14 -16.43 1.87 4.70
N ILE A 15 -17.24 1.82 3.63
CA ILE A 15 -17.16 0.75 2.61
C ILE A 15 -15.79 0.76 1.94
N GLY A 16 -15.31 1.95 1.53
CA GLY A 16 -14.01 2.06 0.89
C GLY A 16 -12.85 1.68 1.82
N LEU A 17 -12.84 2.17 3.05
CA LEU A 17 -11.81 1.81 4.03
C LEU A 17 -11.85 0.32 4.37
N THR A 18 -13.03 -0.28 4.49
CA THR A 18 -13.16 -1.72 4.68
C THR A 18 -12.57 -2.48 3.50
N GLY A 19 -12.86 -2.04 2.27
CA GLY A 19 -12.26 -2.61 1.07
C GLY A 19 -10.73 -2.48 1.05
N VAL A 20 -10.20 -1.34 1.48
CA VAL A 20 -8.74 -1.13 1.61
C VAL A 20 -8.14 -2.09 2.64
N VAL A 21 -8.74 -2.24 3.83
CA VAL A 21 -8.27 -3.18 4.87
C VAL A 21 -8.23 -4.61 4.35
N ILE A 22 -9.30 -5.05 3.68
CA ILE A 22 -9.39 -6.40 3.10
C ILE A 22 -8.30 -6.57 2.03
N SER A 23 -8.15 -5.60 1.14
CA SER A 23 -7.16 -5.64 0.05
C SER A 23 -5.72 -5.71 0.57
N MET A 24 -5.37 -4.89 1.58
CA MET A 24 -4.06 -4.94 2.23
C MET A 24 -3.81 -6.27 2.93
N SER A 25 -4.85 -6.85 3.54
CA SER A 25 -4.76 -8.18 4.18
C SER A 25 -4.51 -9.28 3.15
N ILE A 26 -5.17 -9.23 1.98
CA ILE A 26 -4.94 -10.16 0.87
C ILE A 26 -3.51 -10.04 0.34
N CYS A 27 -3.02 -8.82 0.12
CA CYS A 27 -1.64 -8.60 -0.31
C CYS A 27 -0.63 -9.11 0.72
N THR A 28 -0.83 -8.78 2.00
CA THR A 28 0.00 -9.28 3.10
C THR A 28 0.08 -10.80 3.10
N TYR A 29 -1.07 -11.46 3.00
CA TYR A 29 -1.14 -12.92 2.97
C TYR A 29 -0.43 -13.50 1.74
N GLY A 30 -0.68 -12.93 0.55
CA GLY A 30 -0.05 -13.36 -0.70
C GLY A 30 1.46 -13.26 -0.66
N PHE A 31 2.01 -12.16 -0.16
CA PHE A 31 3.46 -11.98 -0.01
C PHE A 31 4.06 -12.81 1.13
N LYS A 32 3.31 -13.05 2.21
CA LYS A 32 3.78 -13.91 3.30
C LYS A 32 3.94 -15.37 2.90
N GLN A 33 3.16 -15.84 1.92
CA GLN A 33 3.28 -17.20 1.38
C GLN A 33 4.29 -17.30 0.22
N ALA A 34 4.84 -16.18 -0.22
CA ALA A 34 5.85 -16.19 -1.27
C ALA A 34 7.12 -16.90 -0.80
N THR A 35 7.67 -17.72 -1.67
CA THR A 35 8.98 -18.36 -1.50
C THR A 35 9.90 -17.94 -2.62
N TYR A 36 11.19 -17.90 -2.34
CA TYR A 36 12.21 -17.48 -3.30
C TYR A 36 13.22 -18.61 -3.43
N GLN A 37 13.48 -19.03 -4.66
CA GLN A 37 14.46 -20.05 -4.98
C GLN A 37 15.12 -19.72 -6.32
N VAL A 38 16.44 -19.72 -6.37
CA VAL A 38 17.15 -19.49 -7.63
C VAL A 38 16.85 -20.62 -8.58
N GLN A 39 16.20 -20.31 -9.71
CA GLN A 39 15.88 -21.30 -10.73
C GLN A 39 17.05 -21.55 -11.66
N GLN A 40 17.23 -22.79 -12.10
CA GLN A 40 18.29 -23.17 -13.05
C GLN A 40 18.17 -22.43 -14.39
N THR A 41 16.94 -22.07 -14.79
CA THR A 41 16.68 -21.27 -16.00
C THR A 41 17.32 -19.89 -15.91
N ALA A 42 17.19 -19.21 -14.77
CA ALA A 42 17.80 -17.91 -14.52
C ALA A 42 19.34 -17.99 -14.54
N ILE A 43 19.91 -19.06 -13.98
CA ILE A 43 21.36 -19.29 -14.03
C ILE A 43 21.83 -19.48 -15.47
N ASN A 44 21.11 -20.24 -16.28
CA ASN A 44 21.48 -20.48 -17.68
C ASN A 44 21.42 -19.20 -18.52
N GLU A 45 20.48 -18.31 -18.25
CA GLU A 45 20.40 -16.99 -18.89
C GLU A 45 21.59 -16.12 -18.49
N ILE A 46 21.89 -16.02 -17.19
CA ILE A 46 23.02 -15.23 -16.68
C ILE A 46 24.35 -15.81 -17.12
N GLN A 47 24.44 -17.13 -17.29
CA GLN A 47 25.68 -17.78 -17.72
C GLN A 47 26.14 -17.35 -19.12
N GLN A 48 25.22 -16.92 -20.00
CA GLN A 48 25.57 -16.41 -21.32
C GLN A 48 26.25 -15.03 -21.25
N ASP A 49 25.79 -14.17 -20.33
CA ASP A 49 26.28 -12.79 -20.20
C ASP A 49 27.39 -12.65 -19.14
N ALA A 50 27.28 -13.40 -18.03
CA ALA A 50 28.19 -13.31 -16.89
C ALA A 50 28.46 -14.69 -16.25
N PRO A 51 29.36 -15.51 -16.83
CA PRO A 51 29.66 -16.85 -16.31
C PRO A 51 30.13 -16.88 -14.84
N SER A 52 30.86 -15.85 -14.43
CA SER A 52 31.35 -15.73 -13.02
C SER A 52 30.21 -15.58 -12.01
N VAL A 53 29.15 -14.86 -12.38
CA VAL A 53 27.96 -14.67 -11.54
C VAL A 53 27.16 -15.96 -11.46
N ALA A 54 26.99 -16.67 -12.57
CA ALA A 54 26.28 -17.95 -12.61
C ALA A 54 26.94 -19.00 -11.68
N ILE A 55 28.28 -19.07 -11.65
CA ILE A 55 29.02 -19.96 -10.74
C ILE A 55 28.74 -19.64 -9.28
N LYS A 56 28.70 -18.36 -8.91
CA LYS A 56 28.40 -17.93 -7.53
C LYS A 56 26.96 -18.23 -7.11
N LEU A 57 26.01 -18.24 -8.05
CA LEU A 57 24.58 -18.49 -7.80
C LEU A 57 24.24 -19.99 -7.75
N THR A 58 25.02 -20.85 -8.37
CA THR A 58 24.79 -22.29 -8.44
C THR A 58 24.56 -22.95 -7.07
N PRO A 59 25.31 -22.63 -5.99
CA PRO A 59 25.07 -23.20 -4.68
C PRO A 59 23.70 -22.84 -4.09
N LEU A 60 23.12 -21.69 -4.48
CA LEU A 60 21.85 -21.17 -3.94
C LEU A 60 20.61 -21.83 -4.58
N THR A 61 20.77 -22.67 -5.60
CA THR A 61 19.64 -23.35 -6.27
C THR A 61 18.88 -24.31 -5.37
N ASN A 62 19.54 -24.86 -4.36
CA ASN A 62 18.94 -25.82 -3.43
C ASN A 62 18.27 -25.15 -2.22
N ASP A 63 18.50 -23.86 -2.01
CA ASP A 63 18.00 -23.13 -0.87
C ASP A 63 16.65 -22.47 -1.18
N ILE A 64 15.70 -22.61 -0.25
CA ILE A 64 14.39 -21.96 -0.33
C ILE A 64 14.34 -20.90 0.77
N TYR A 65 14.08 -19.66 0.35
CA TYR A 65 13.94 -18.52 1.25
C TYR A 65 12.47 -18.16 1.39
N TYR A 66 12.04 -17.87 2.61
CA TYR A 66 10.65 -17.52 2.94
C TYR A 66 10.44 -16.01 3.09
N SER A 67 11.47 -15.22 2.80
CA SER A 67 11.43 -13.77 2.85
C SER A 67 12.26 -13.17 1.72
N ASP A 68 11.71 -12.14 1.07
CA ASP A 68 12.43 -11.36 0.06
C ASP A 68 13.65 -10.62 0.66
N VAL A 69 13.57 -10.22 1.91
CA VAL A 69 14.70 -9.59 2.64
C VAL A 69 15.83 -10.57 2.84
N GLU A 70 15.52 -11.79 3.28
CA GLU A 70 16.52 -12.85 3.48
C GLU A 70 17.19 -13.21 2.16
N PHE A 71 16.40 -13.39 1.10
CA PHE A 71 16.91 -13.68 -0.24
C PHE A 71 17.82 -12.57 -0.77
N LYS A 72 17.39 -11.30 -0.68
CA LYS A 72 18.20 -10.13 -1.05
C LYS A 72 19.51 -10.06 -0.25
N ARG A 73 19.45 -10.34 1.05
CA ARG A 73 20.63 -10.35 1.91
C ARG A 73 21.62 -11.41 1.47
N THR A 74 21.17 -12.61 1.15
CA THR A 74 22.02 -13.70 0.64
C THR A 74 22.65 -13.32 -0.69
N LEU A 75 21.88 -12.77 -1.62
CA LEU A 75 22.42 -12.27 -2.88
C LEU A 75 23.50 -11.20 -2.66
N LYS A 76 23.26 -10.26 -1.75
CA LYS A 76 24.22 -9.19 -1.44
C LYS A 76 25.52 -9.68 -0.79
N THR A 77 25.48 -10.82 -0.08
CA THR A 77 26.69 -11.42 0.49
C THR A 77 27.45 -12.31 -0.51
N THR A 78 26.75 -12.82 -1.54
CA THR A 78 27.31 -13.73 -2.54
C THR A 78 27.89 -12.99 -3.76
N LEU A 79 27.26 -11.87 -4.13
CA LEU A 79 27.62 -11.05 -5.29
C LEU A 79 28.42 -9.81 -4.86
N THR A 80 29.24 -9.28 -5.77
CA THR A 80 29.84 -7.94 -5.59
C THR A 80 28.76 -6.86 -5.73
N SER A 81 29.03 -5.63 -5.28
CA SER A 81 28.05 -4.53 -5.36
C SER A 81 27.55 -4.30 -6.79
N ASP A 82 28.45 -4.26 -7.76
CA ASP A 82 28.10 -4.04 -9.17
C ASP A 82 27.27 -5.20 -9.76
N GLU A 83 27.63 -6.45 -9.42
CA GLU A 83 26.87 -7.64 -9.83
C GLU A 83 25.48 -7.66 -9.17
N TYR A 84 25.39 -7.29 -7.88
CA TYR A 84 24.13 -7.23 -7.16
C TYR A 84 23.19 -6.19 -7.79
N ASP A 85 23.67 -4.99 -8.06
CA ASP A 85 22.87 -3.91 -8.65
C ASP A 85 22.39 -4.26 -10.07
N ALA A 86 23.21 -4.98 -10.85
CA ALA A 86 22.83 -5.42 -12.19
C ALA A 86 21.81 -6.57 -12.21
N TYR A 87 21.94 -7.56 -11.31
CA TYR A 87 21.19 -8.81 -11.39
C TYR A 87 20.11 -8.99 -10.33
N GLN A 88 20.00 -8.14 -9.28
CA GLN A 88 19.02 -8.32 -8.21
C GLN A 88 17.57 -8.36 -8.71
N GLN A 89 17.18 -7.46 -9.62
CA GLN A 89 15.81 -7.40 -10.11
C GLN A 89 15.43 -8.61 -10.98
N PRO A 90 16.21 -8.98 -11.99
CA PRO A 90 15.97 -10.21 -12.74
C PRO A 90 15.90 -11.46 -11.85
N LEU A 91 16.83 -11.59 -10.89
CA LEU A 91 16.86 -12.73 -9.97
C LEU A 91 15.63 -12.77 -9.05
N LEU A 92 15.21 -11.64 -8.47
CA LEU A 92 14.01 -11.58 -7.67
C LEU A 92 12.78 -11.99 -8.47
N THR A 93 12.65 -11.50 -9.69
CA THR A 93 11.48 -11.78 -10.54
C THR A 93 11.42 -13.23 -10.99
N SER A 94 12.57 -13.83 -11.33
CA SER A 94 12.64 -15.23 -11.79
C SER A 94 12.58 -16.25 -10.64
N SER A 95 13.00 -15.84 -9.43
CA SER A 95 13.09 -16.74 -8.27
C SER A 95 11.83 -16.78 -7.41
N ILE A 96 10.91 -15.82 -7.58
CA ILE A 96 9.71 -15.74 -6.75
C ILE A 96 8.67 -16.79 -7.17
N ASN A 97 8.19 -17.55 -6.18
CA ASN A 97 7.05 -18.43 -6.32
C ASN A 97 5.94 -17.95 -5.39
N MET A 98 4.90 -17.33 -5.96
CA MET A 98 3.77 -16.79 -5.22
C MET A 98 2.47 -16.93 -6.02
N ASN A 99 1.34 -16.82 -5.33
CA ASN A 99 0.05 -16.72 -6.00
C ASN A 99 -0.13 -15.30 -6.58
N ALA A 100 0.47 -15.07 -7.76
CA ALA A 100 0.41 -13.77 -8.44
C ALA A 100 -1.03 -13.29 -8.72
N PRO A 101 -1.99 -14.14 -9.16
CA PRO A 101 -3.38 -13.74 -9.31
C PRO A 101 -4.03 -13.22 -8.02
N LEU A 102 -3.72 -13.81 -6.87
CA LEU A 102 -4.24 -13.37 -5.58
C LEU A 102 -3.73 -11.97 -5.22
N VAL A 103 -2.43 -11.73 -5.38
CA VAL A 103 -1.82 -10.42 -5.11
C VAL A 103 -2.35 -9.38 -6.09
N LEU A 104 -2.45 -9.72 -7.38
CA LEU A 104 -3.02 -8.83 -8.39
C LEU A 104 -4.47 -8.45 -8.05
N PHE A 105 -5.29 -9.42 -7.64
CA PHE A 105 -6.66 -9.18 -7.18
C PHE A 105 -6.67 -8.21 -5.98
N GLY A 106 -5.79 -8.41 -5.00
CA GLY A 106 -5.66 -7.51 -3.85
C GLY A 106 -5.33 -6.07 -4.28
N ILE A 107 -4.39 -5.90 -5.21
CA ILE A 107 -4.02 -4.57 -5.73
C ILE A 107 -5.19 -3.91 -6.48
N ILE A 108 -5.86 -4.65 -7.37
CA ILE A 108 -7.02 -4.13 -8.12
C ILE A 108 -8.16 -3.75 -7.15
N ALA A 109 -8.44 -4.59 -6.16
CA ALA A 109 -9.46 -4.33 -5.15
C ALA A 109 -9.12 -3.08 -4.31
N PHE A 110 -7.84 -2.86 -3.98
CA PHE A 110 -7.38 -1.64 -3.33
C PHE A 110 -7.67 -0.40 -4.19
N VAL A 111 -7.23 -0.41 -5.46
CA VAL A 111 -7.44 0.70 -6.38
C VAL A 111 -8.93 0.99 -6.57
N ALA A 112 -9.76 -0.04 -6.75
CA ALA A 112 -11.21 0.09 -6.88
C ALA A 112 -11.84 0.70 -5.62
N SER A 113 -11.49 0.20 -4.43
CA SER A 113 -12.00 0.71 -3.15
C SER A 113 -11.64 2.17 -2.93
N PHE A 114 -10.40 2.54 -3.25
CA PHE A 114 -9.92 3.92 -3.16
C PHE A 114 -10.64 4.84 -4.15
N ALA A 115 -10.73 4.44 -5.42
CA ALA A 115 -11.33 5.24 -6.48
C ALA A 115 -12.84 5.45 -6.30
N MET A 116 -13.54 4.47 -5.74
CA MET A 116 -14.99 4.56 -5.50
C MET A 116 -15.34 5.41 -4.28
N SER A 117 -14.45 5.57 -3.33
CA SER A 117 -14.73 6.12 -2.02
C SER A 117 -13.77 7.25 -1.63
N LEU A 118 -12.59 6.90 -1.12
CA LEU A 118 -11.66 7.84 -0.49
C LEU A 118 -11.28 9.01 -1.41
N GLY A 119 -11.01 8.76 -2.68
CA GLY A 119 -10.61 9.79 -3.64
C GLY A 119 -11.64 10.91 -3.76
N PRO A 120 -12.85 10.64 -4.24
CA PRO A 120 -13.86 11.68 -4.47
C PRO A 120 -14.56 12.15 -3.20
N VAL A 121 -14.82 11.25 -2.23
CA VAL A 121 -15.64 11.57 -1.04
C VAL A 121 -14.89 12.47 -0.08
N MET A 122 -13.59 12.29 0.11
CA MET A 122 -12.79 13.09 1.04
C MET A 122 -12.85 14.59 0.67
N TRP A 123 -12.63 14.92 -0.59
CA TRP A 123 -12.65 16.33 -1.05
C TRP A 123 -14.03 16.95 -0.98
N ALA A 124 -15.09 16.19 -1.33
CA ALA A 124 -16.46 16.66 -1.22
C ALA A 124 -16.81 16.95 0.25
N MET A 125 -16.46 16.05 1.15
CA MET A 125 -16.74 16.16 2.57
C MET A 125 -16.00 17.34 3.22
N LEU A 126 -14.74 17.60 2.86
CA LEU A 126 -14.00 18.78 3.33
C LEU A 126 -14.69 20.08 2.93
N ALA A 127 -15.26 20.14 1.73
CA ALA A 127 -16.01 21.31 1.28
C ALA A 127 -17.35 21.50 2.01
N GLU A 128 -17.92 20.44 2.56
CA GLU A 128 -19.19 20.45 3.28
C GLU A 128 -19.04 20.73 4.79
N ILE A 129 -17.93 20.32 5.41
CA ILE A 129 -17.71 20.44 6.86
C ILE A 129 -17.28 21.86 7.26
N PHE A 130 -16.50 22.55 6.43
CA PHE A 130 -15.94 23.86 6.79
C PHE A 130 -16.85 25.03 6.42
N PRO A 131 -17.09 25.99 7.36
CA PRO A 131 -17.82 27.22 7.07
C PRO A 131 -17.20 28.02 5.94
N ASN A 132 -18.03 28.76 5.16
CA ASN A 132 -17.60 29.52 3.99
C ASN A 132 -16.41 30.48 4.26
N GLN A 133 -16.36 31.08 5.46
CA GLN A 133 -15.33 32.04 5.83
C GLN A 133 -13.93 31.41 5.98
N THR A 134 -13.84 30.21 6.46
CA THR A 134 -12.59 29.50 6.76
C THR A 134 -12.29 28.36 5.80
N ARG A 135 -13.23 28.00 4.93
CA ARG A 135 -13.16 26.84 4.03
C ARG A 135 -11.88 26.80 3.20
N ALA A 136 -11.53 27.91 2.54
CA ALA A 136 -10.34 27.95 1.69
C ALA A 136 -9.05 27.70 2.49
N LEU A 137 -8.92 28.29 3.67
CA LEU A 137 -7.77 28.09 4.57
C LEU A 137 -7.70 26.65 5.07
N ALA A 138 -8.83 26.09 5.51
CA ALA A 138 -8.90 24.73 6.03
C ALA A 138 -8.57 23.68 4.95
N ILE A 139 -9.14 23.81 3.75
CA ILE A 139 -8.82 22.91 2.62
C ILE A 139 -7.36 23.03 2.22
N SER A 140 -6.78 24.24 2.20
CA SER A 140 -5.37 24.45 1.90
C SER A 140 -4.46 23.76 2.92
N LEU A 141 -4.78 23.88 4.21
CA LEU A 141 -4.03 23.24 5.30
C LEU A 141 -4.10 21.69 5.18
N VAL A 142 -5.31 21.15 4.98
CA VAL A 142 -5.49 19.70 4.78
C VAL A 142 -4.76 19.23 3.52
N GLY A 143 -4.82 19.98 2.43
CA GLY A 143 -4.10 19.70 1.20
C GLY A 143 -2.58 19.71 1.39
N MET A 144 -2.06 20.66 2.18
CA MET A 144 -0.62 20.70 2.54
C MET A 144 -0.21 19.46 3.34
N VAL A 145 -0.98 19.09 4.37
CA VAL A 145 -0.72 17.89 5.18
C VAL A 145 -0.78 16.63 4.32
N ASN A 146 -1.78 16.52 3.45
CA ASN A 146 -1.92 15.39 2.52
C ASN A 146 -0.71 15.30 1.57
N SER A 147 -0.26 16.41 1.00
CA SER A 147 0.91 16.44 0.12
C SER A 147 2.20 16.07 0.85
N LEU A 148 2.40 16.59 2.06
CA LEU A 148 3.54 16.24 2.90
C LEU A 148 3.55 14.74 3.26
N THR A 149 2.40 14.21 3.67
CA THR A 149 2.25 12.78 3.97
C THR A 149 2.52 11.92 2.74
N SER A 150 2.00 12.31 1.58
CA SER A 150 2.24 11.60 0.31
C SER A 150 3.73 11.61 -0.06
N PHE A 151 4.41 12.72 0.13
CA PHE A 151 5.86 12.81 -0.07
C PHE A 151 6.61 11.86 0.88
N LEU A 152 6.29 11.89 2.19
CA LEU A 152 6.92 11.02 3.17
C LEU A 152 6.71 9.53 2.84
N VAL A 153 5.49 9.15 2.46
CA VAL A 153 5.20 7.77 2.03
C VAL A 153 6.06 7.39 0.83
N GLN A 154 6.19 8.25 -0.18
CA GLN A 154 6.99 7.94 -1.37
C GLN A 154 8.49 7.77 -1.06
N VAL A 155 9.02 8.48 -0.07
CA VAL A 155 10.41 8.34 0.37
C VAL A 155 10.61 7.11 1.25
N VAL A 156 9.67 6.83 2.15
CA VAL A 156 9.79 5.75 3.15
C VAL A 156 9.44 4.38 2.54
N PHE A 157 8.47 4.31 1.65
CA PHE A 157 7.99 3.06 1.06
C PHE A 157 9.09 2.19 0.40
N PRO A 158 10.00 2.72 -0.44
CA PRO A 158 11.09 1.91 -0.98
C PRO A 158 12.03 1.38 0.10
N TRP A 159 12.27 2.16 1.15
CA TRP A 159 13.08 1.73 2.28
C TRP A 159 12.40 0.60 3.07
N GLU A 160 11.09 0.71 3.31
CA GLU A 160 10.31 -0.37 3.96
C GLU A 160 10.36 -1.66 3.14
N LEU A 161 10.14 -1.59 1.83
CA LEU A 161 10.23 -2.74 0.94
C LEU A 161 11.62 -3.40 0.94
N ALA A 162 12.67 -2.59 1.05
CA ALA A 162 14.04 -3.09 1.06
C ALA A 162 14.45 -3.75 2.38
N ASN A 163 13.95 -3.23 3.53
CA ASN A 163 14.41 -3.62 4.85
C ASN A 163 13.40 -4.48 5.63
N LEU A 164 12.10 -4.24 5.47
CA LEU A 164 11.03 -4.98 6.15
C LEU A 164 10.43 -6.08 5.27
N GLY A 165 10.54 -5.92 3.95
CA GLY A 165 9.95 -6.81 2.97
C GLY A 165 8.50 -6.49 2.64
N ALA A 166 8.02 -7.04 1.53
CA ALA A 166 6.70 -6.73 1.00
C ALA A 166 5.57 -7.11 1.97
N ALA A 167 5.61 -8.30 2.57
CA ALA A 167 4.57 -8.75 3.49
C ALA A 167 4.39 -7.82 4.70
N ALA A 168 5.50 -7.41 5.35
CA ALA A 168 5.44 -6.51 6.50
C ALA A 168 5.00 -5.10 6.11
N THR A 169 5.47 -4.58 4.99
CA THR A 169 5.07 -3.27 4.47
C THR A 169 3.56 -3.21 4.23
N PHE A 170 2.98 -4.18 3.49
CA PHE A 170 1.53 -4.21 3.28
C PHE A 170 0.74 -4.40 4.58
N ALA A 171 1.27 -5.15 5.56
CA ALA A 171 0.65 -5.28 6.88
C ALA A 171 0.60 -3.94 7.63
N ILE A 172 1.68 -3.15 7.62
CA ILE A 172 1.75 -1.83 8.24
C ILE A 172 0.68 -0.91 7.64
N TYR A 173 0.59 -0.82 6.30
CA TYR A 173 -0.45 -0.02 5.63
C TYR A 173 -1.87 -0.54 5.91
N GLY A 174 -2.03 -1.86 6.04
CA GLY A 174 -3.29 -2.48 6.48
C GLY A 174 -3.72 -2.03 7.89
N VAL A 175 -2.76 -1.95 8.81
CA VAL A 175 -3.01 -1.44 10.18
C VAL A 175 -3.40 0.05 10.15
N PHE A 176 -2.71 0.88 9.37
CA PHE A 176 -3.09 2.28 9.20
C PHE A 176 -4.51 2.44 8.62
N ALA A 177 -4.87 1.62 7.63
CA ALA A 177 -6.22 1.61 7.07
C ALA A 177 -7.26 1.19 8.11
N LEU A 178 -6.97 0.19 8.95
CA LEU A 178 -7.85 -0.26 10.03
C LEU A 178 -8.03 0.83 11.11
N VAL A 179 -6.96 1.50 11.50
CA VAL A 179 -7.04 2.63 12.44
C VAL A 179 -7.88 3.75 11.83
N SER A 180 -7.67 4.08 10.56
CA SER A 180 -8.47 5.08 9.84
C SER A 180 -9.95 4.69 9.78
N LEU A 181 -10.26 3.41 9.53
CA LEU A 181 -11.63 2.89 9.54
C LEU A 181 -12.31 3.11 10.91
N ILE A 182 -11.61 2.81 12.00
CA ILE A 182 -12.10 3.00 13.36
C ILE A 182 -12.34 4.48 13.67
N LEU A 183 -11.38 5.34 13.28
CA LEU A 183 -11.50 6.79 13.49
C LEU A 183 -12.68 7.39 12.71
N VAL A 184 -12.83 7.02 11.44
CA VAL A 184 -13.97 7.47 10.62
C VAL A 184 -15.29 6.96 11.18
N ALA A 185 -15.36 5.69 11.58
CA ALA A 185 -16.57 5.11 12.16
C ALA A 185 -17.00 5.86 13.45
N LYS A 186 -16.03 6.23 14.29
CA LYS A 186 -16.28 6.80 15.61
C LYS A 186 -16.48 8.32 15.60
N PHE A 187 -15.66 9.04 14.85
CA PHE A 187 -15.57 10.51 14.97
C PHE A 187 -16.18 11.29 13.81
N PHE A 188 -16.34 10.67 12.63
CA PHE A 188 -16.86 11.41 11.48
C PHE A 188 -18.39 11.46 11.51
N PRO A 189 -19.00 12.66 11.41
CA PRO A 189 -20.44 12.80 11.27
C PRO A 189 -20.90 12.45 9.86
N GLU A 190 -22.18 12.08 9.70
CA GLU A 190 -22.80 12.00 8.38
C GLU A 190 -23.22 13.41 7.93
N THR A 191 -22.73 13.83 6.78
CA THR A 191 -23.02 15.19 6.26
C THR A 191 -24.20 15.23 5.29
N LYS A 192 -24.73 14.06 4.87
CA LYS A 192 -25.81 13.99 3.91
C LYS A 192 -27.11 14.64 4.44
N GLY A 193 -27.59 15.67 3.71
CA GLY A 193 -28.87 16.30 4.02
C GLY A 193 -28.88 17.17 5.26
N ARG A 194 -27.72 17.47 5.85
CA ARG A 194 -27.56 18.36 6.99
C ARG A 194 -27.07 19.74 6.57
N THR A 195 -27.49 20.76 7.30
CA THR A 195 -26.96 22.11 7.16
C THR A 195 -25.61 22.26 7.86
N LEU A 196 -24.84 23.28 7.49
CA LEU A 196 -23.56 23.58 8.13
C LEU A 196 -23.72 23.88 9.62
N GLU A 197 -24.82 24.55 9.97
CA GLU A 197 -25.16 24.90 11.36
C GLU A 197 -25.40 23.65 12.21
N GLU A 198 -26.17 22.68 11.71
CA GLU A 198 -26.44 21.41 12.39
C GLU A 198 -25.17 20.59 12.61
N ILE A 199 -24.25 20.58 11.63
CA ILE A 199 -22.96 19.89 11.75
C ILE A 199 -22.08 20.56 12.79
N THR A 200 -22.06 21.89 12.84
CA THR A 200 -21.29 22.67 13.82
C THR A 200 -21.78 22.42 15.25
N GLU A 201 -23.10 22.43 15.47
CA GLU A 201 -23.69 22.12 16.79
C GLU A 201 -23.36 20.67 17.26
N GLU A 202 -23.32 19.70 16.35
CA GLU A 202 -22.97 18.32 16.70
C GLU A 202 -21.51 18.21 17.16
N PHE A 203 -20.60 18.95 16.52
CA PHE A 203 -19.20 19.02 16.96
C PHE A 203 -19.05 19.68 18.32
N GLU A 204 -19.77 20.77 18.60
CA GLU A 204 -19.74 21.44 19.89
C GLU A 204 -20.28 20.58 21.03
N ARG A 205 -21.26 19.72 20.75
CA ARG A 205 -21.82 18.77 21.76
C ARG A 205 -20.90 17.56 22.00
N SER A 206 -20.00 17.24 21.09
CA SER A 206 -19.10 16.07 21.17
C SER A 206 -17.68 16.42 21.67
N ALA A 207 -17.38 17.70 21.85
CA ALA A 207 -16.13 18.21 22.40
C ALA A 207 -16.22 18.42 23.91
#